data_a53be417216e0285427683fb5104d612
#
_entry.id   a53be417216e0285427683fb5104d612
#
_cell.length_a   1.000
_cell.length_b   1.000
_cell.length_c   1.000
_cell.angle_alpha   90.00
_cell.angle_beta   90.00
_cell.angle_gamma   90.00
#
_symmetry.space_group_name_H-M   'P 1'
#
loop_
_entity.id
_entity.type
_entity.pdbx_description
1 polymer ?
#
loop_
_entity_poly.entity_id
_entity_poly.type
_entity_poly.pdbx_seq_one_letter_code
_entity_poly.pdbx_strand_id
1 'polypeptide(L)'
;ESKDAFFQMIVYNVKGTALQNIKILNAQKSVVYGEQKRASAASYAARAQQAEDEIYALIHHYNRELITVGDKWDHMASLPGPWGGQWHQWDMPPLSQYSGAGVPVMKIFPEGGIEDSLPGFSVYNNDRGFIDLSNTGNGSVYWSSWTSDDWIKLSEESGVIYDEKRIWVSIDWDKAPEGSGIEGKIWFNWSSAINDEWRDFDQLTDTEKDSGKRFELNISAFNPVS
;
A
#
# COMPACT_ATOMS: atom_id res chain seq x y z
N GLU A 1 -25.06 -19.83 -24.83
CA GLU A 1 -24.36 -19.32 -26.04
C GLU A 1 -23.98 -17.84 -25.94
N SER A 2 -24.90 -16.90 -25.71
CA SER A 2 -24.55 -15.46 -25.70
C SER A 2 -23.67 -15.07 -24.50
N LYS A 3 -23.86 -15.67 -23.32
CA LYS A 3 -23.03 -15.44 -22.12
C LYS A 3 -21.62 -15.98 -22.31
N ASP A 4 -21.47 -17.12 -22.93
CA ASP A 4 -20.17 -17.77 -23.17
C ASP A 4 -19.38 -16.99 -24.20
N ALA A 5 -20.03 -16.53 -25.28
CA ALA A 5 -19.40 -15.64 -26.26
C ALA A 5 -18.95 -14.32 -25.63
N PHE A 6 -19.76 -13.71 -24.77
CA PHE A 6 -19.36 -12.49 -24.07
C PHE A 6 -18.18 -12.74 -23.13
N PHE A 7 -18.20 -13.87 -22.41
CA PHE A 7 -17.06 -14.25 -21.56
C PHE A 7 -15.79 -14.41 -22.38
N GLN A 8 -15.84 -15.20 -23.46
CA GLN A 8 -14.68 -15.49 -24.30
C GLN A 8 -14.09 -14.23 -24.97
N MET A 9 -14.93 -13.35 -25.46
CA MET A 9 -14.50 -12.16 -26.22
C MET A 9 -14.10 -10.99 -25.36
N ILE A 10 -14.73 -10.80 -24.21
CA ILE A 10 -14.58 -9.61 -23.38
C ILE A 10 -14.01 -9.95 -22.01
N VAL A 11 -14.73 -10.77 -21.23
CA VAL A 11 -14.41 -10.97 -19.80
C VAL A 11 -13.05 -11.63 -19.63
N TYR A 12 -12.77 -12.66 -20.43
CA TYR A 12 -11.48 -13.38 -20.39
C TYR A 12 -10.31 -12.43 -20.58
N ASN A 13 -10.34 -11.61 -21.62
CA ASN A 13 -9.26 -10.68 -21.94
C ASN A 13 -9.10 -9.58 -20.88
N VAL A 14 -10.21 -8.96 -20.47
CA VAL A 14 -10.17 -7.87 -19.47
C VAL A 14 -9.71 -8.40 -18.12
N LYS A 15 -10.29 -9.52 -17.65
CA LYS A 15 -9.93 -10.13 -16.38
C LYS A 15 -8.48 -10.63 -16.37
N GLY A 16 -8.07 -11.30 -17.45
CA GLY A 16 -6.70 -11.80 -17.58
C GLY A 16 -5.66 -10.68 -17.56
N THR A 17 -5.90 -9.57 -18.28
CA THR A 17 -5.01 -8.39 -18.26
C THR A 17 -4.95 -7.76 -16.87
N ALA A 18 -6.09 -7.62 -16.21
CA ALA A 18 -6.16 -7.07 -14.85
C ALA A 18 -5.36 -7.93 -13.86
N LEU A 19 -5.58 -9.24 -13.87
CA LEU A 19 -4.87 -10.18 -13.00
C LEU A 19 -3.36 -10.17 -13.26
N GLN A 20 -2.92 -10.09 -14.53
CA GLN A 20 -1.51 -10.01 -14.88
C GLN A 20 -0.86 -8.74 -14.29
N ASN A 21 -1.53 -7.59 -14.38
CA ASN A 21 -1.05 -6.36 -13.75
C ASN A 21 -1.01 -6.47 -12.22
N ILE A 22 -2.05 -7.03 -11.60
CA ILE A 22 -2.12 -7.27 -10.15
C ILE A 22 -0.94 -8.16 -9.72
N LYS A 23 -0.67 -9.26 -10.44
CA LYS A 23 0.46 -10.16 -10.18
C LYS A 23 1.78 -9.41 -10.19
N ILE A 24 2.09 -8.72 -11.28
CA ILE A 24 3.38 -8.04 -11.46
C ILE A 24 3.58 -6.93 -10.44
N LEU A 25 2.58 -6.06 -10.25
CA LEU A 25 2.68 -4.94 -9.32
C LEU A 25 2.84 -5.41 -7.86
N ASN A 26 2.09 -6.43 -7.44
CA ASN A 26 2.23 -6.97 -6.10
C ASN A 26 3.56 -7.71 -5.90
N ALA A 27 4.05 -8.43 -6.90
CA ALA A 27 5.36 -9.07 -6.84
C ALA A 27 6.47 -8.03 -6.67
N GLN A 28 6.50 -6.99 -7.50
CA GLN A 28 7.47 -5.89 -7.39
C GLN A 28 7.37 -5.18 -6.04
N LYS A 29 6.14 -4.88 -5.59
CA LYS A 29 5.91 -4.25 -4.30
C LYS A 29 6.41 -5.12 -3.14
N SER A 30 6.22 -6.44 -3.23
CA SER A 30 6.73 -7.37 -2.21
C SER A 30 8.25 -7.29 -2.07
N VAL A 31 8.98 -7.23 -3.20
CA VAL A 31 10.45 -7.14 -3.20
C VAL A 31 10.90 -5.82 -2.57
N VAL A 32 10.40 -4.69 -3.05
CA VAL A 32 10.75 -3.36 -2.51
C VAL A 32 10.46 -3.28 -1.01
N TYR A 33 9.29 -3.77 -0.59
CA TYR A 33 8.92 -3.75 0.83
C TYR A 33 9.74 -4.73 1.66
N GLY A 34 10.16 -5.85 1.08
CA GLY A 34 11.11 -6.77 1.72
C GLY A 34 12.48 -6.13 1.96
N GLU A 35 13.00 -5.38 1.01
CA GLU A 35 14.24 -4.60 1.14
C GLU A 35 14.11 -3.53 2.23
N GLN A 36 12.96 -2.87 2.31
CA GLN A 36 12.64 -1.90 3.36
C GLN A 36 12.34 -2.54 4.72
N LYS A 37 12.34 -3.87 4.81
CA LYS A 37 11.99 -4.63 6.04
C LYS A 37 10.56 -4.35 6.53
N ARG A 38 9.61 -4.17 5.63
CA ARG A 38 8.18 -4.06 5.99
C ARG A 38 7.57 -5.46 6.11
N ALA A 39 6.84 -5.73 7.18
CA ALA A 39 6.14 -7.00 7.37
C ALA A 39 5.10 -7.27 6.27
N SER A 40 4.51 -6.22 5.71
CA SER A 40 3.54 -6.29 4.61
C SER A 40 4.11 -6.88 3.30
N ALA A 41 5.44 -7.03 3.17
CA ALA A 41 6.04 -7.69 2.01
C ALA A 41 5.45 -9.08 1.76
N ALA A 42 5.20 -9.86 2.82
CA ALA A 42 4.57 -11.18 2.74
C ALA A 42 3.12 -11.10 2.21
N SER A 43 2.35 -10.11 2.65
CA SER A 43 0.97 -9.90 2.18
C SER A 43 0.92 -9.58 0.68
N TYR A 44 1.87 -8.79 0.17
CA TYR A 44 1.98 -8.51 -1.25
C TYR A 44 2.46 -9.72 -2.05
N ALA A 45 3.40 -10.52 -1.53
CA ALA A 45 3.80 -11.78 -2.13
C ALA A 45 2.61 -12.74 -2.28
N ALA A 46 1.79 -12.87 -1.22
CA ALA A 46 0.58 -13.70 -1.25
C ALA A 46 -0.46 -13.21 -2.28
N ARG A 47 -0.65 -11.89 -2.41
CA ARG A 47 -1.55 -11.31 -3.43
C ARG A 47 -1.07 -11.56 -4.86
N ALA A 48 0.25 -11.54 -5.08
CA ALA A 48 0.82 -11.89 -6.38
C ALA A 48 0.56 -13.36 -6.72
N GLN A 49 0.75 -14.27 -5.75
CA GLN A 49 0.46 -15.69 -5.92
C GLN A 49 -1.03 -15.93 -6.15
N GLN A 50 -1.90 -15.29 -5.39
CA GLN A 50 -3.35 -15.40 -5.61
C GLN A 50 -3.75 -14.97 -7.03
N ALA A 51 -3.18 -13.87 -7.53
CA ALA A 51 -3.46 -13.42 -8.91
C ALA A 51 -3.00 -14.44 -9.94
N GLU A 52 -1.86 -15.11 -9.74
CA GLU A 52 -1.38 -16.20 -10.59
C GLU A 52 -2.34 -17.39 -10.57
N ASP A 53 -2.80 -17.80 -9.39
CA ASP A 53 -3.75 -18.90 -9.24
C ASP A 53 -5.08 -18.61 -9.94
N GLU A 54 -5.55 -17.34 -9.85
CA GLU A 54 -6.74 -16.90 -10.57
C GLU A 54 -6.55 -16.84 -12.08
N ILE A 55 -5.35 -16.55 -12.59
CA ILE A 55 -5.02 -16.63 -14.01
C ILE A 55 -5.13 -18.09 -14.50
N TYR A 56 -4.54 -19.03 -13.75
CA TYR A 56 -4.66 -20.45 -14.09
C TYR A 56 -6.11 -20.94 -14.07
N ALA A 57 -6.91 -20.53 -13.07
CA ALA A 57 -8.33 -20.87 -13.01
C ALA A 57 -9.10 -20.28 -14.21
N LEU A 58 -8.80 -19.04 -14.61
CA LEU A 58 -9.41 -18.39 -15.76
C LEU A 58 -9.10 -19.12 -17.06
N ILE A 59 -7.85 -19.52 -17.24
CA ILE A 59 -7.39 -20.29 -18.43
C ILE A 59 -8.04 -21.67 -18.46
N HIS A 60 -8.11 -22.34 -17.30
CA HIS A 60 -8.77 -23.65 -17.19
C HIS A 60 -10.24 -23.55 -17.57
N HIS A 61 -10.95 -22.58 -17.02
CA HIS A 61 -12.36 -22.34 -17.34
C HIS A 61 -12.56 -22.11 -18.85
N TYR A 62 -11.73 -21.27 -19.47
CA TYR A 62 -11.79 -21.03 -20.93
C TYR A 62 -11.53 -22.32 -21.72
N ASN A 63 -10.42 -23.02 -21.47
CA ASN A 63 -9.95 -24.13 -22.33
C ASN A 63 -10.59 -25.48 -22.05
N ARG A 64 -11.22 -25.68 -20.89
CA ARG A 64 -11.72 -27.00 -20.45
C ARG A 64 -13.23 -27.05 -20.22
N GLU A 65 -13.83 -25.90 -19.93
CA GLU A 65 -15.25 -25.86 -19.60
C GLU A 65 -16.08 -25.20 -20.70
N LEU A 66 -15.54 -24.19 -21.40
CA LEU A 66 -16.27 -23.44 -22.42
C LEU A 66 -15.96 -23.90 -23.85
N ILE A 67 -14.80 -24.50 -24.08
CA ILE A 67 -14.37 -24.92 -25.42
C ILE A 67 -14.39 -26.44 -25.50
N THR A 68 -15.13 -26.98 -26.49
CA THR A 68 -15.12 -28.39 -26.79
C THR A 68 -13.94 -28.70 -27.71
N VAL A 69 -13.30 -29.85 -27.54
CA VAL A 69 -12.21 -30.33 -28.38
C VAL A 69 -12.68 -30.40 -29.85
N GLY A 70 -11.94 -29.72 -30.72
CA GLY A 70 -12.26 -29.63 -32.15
C GLY A 70 -13.18 -28.45 -32.52
N ASP A 71 -13.64 -27.64 -31.57
CA ASP A 71 -14.38 -26.42 -31.85
C ASP A 71 -13.48 -25.36 -32.52
N LYS A 72 -14.10 -24.38 -33.17
CA LYS A 72 -13.42 -23.29 -33.87
C LYS A 72 -12.40 -22.54 -32.97
N TRP A 73 -12.65 -22.46 -31.67
CA TRP A 73 -11.83 -21.75 -30.70
C TRP A 73 -10.92 -22.67 -29.89
N ASP A 74 -10.93 -23.97 -30.19
CA ASP A 74 -10.03 -24.92 -29.55
C ASP A 74 -8.57 -24.53 -29.78
N HIS A 75 -7.78 -24.57 -28.74
CA HIS A 75 -6.38 -24.12 -28.69
C HIS A 75 -6.12 -22.61 -28.83
N MET A 76 -7.12 -21.77 -29.01
CA MET A 76 -6.91 -20.31 -29.13
C MET A 76 -6.26 -19.69 -27.89
N ALA A 77 -6.60 -20.18 -26.70
CA ALA A 77 -6.02 -19.72 -25.45
C ALA A 77 -5.21 -20.81 -24.73
N SER A 78 -4.83 -21.88 -25.44
CA SER A 78 -4.01 -22.95 -24.88
C SER A 78 -2.53 -22.58 -24.83
N LEU A 79 -1.78 -23.20 -23.94
CA LEU A 79 -0.34 -23.01 -23.77
C LEU A 79 0.48 -24.16 -24.31
N PRO A 80 1.65 -23.85 -24.83
CA PRO A 80 2.10 -22.60 -25.43
C PRO A 80 1.40 -22.38 -26.76
N GLY A 81 0.81 -21.20 -26.98
CA GLY A 81 0.17 -20.86 -28.26
C GLY A 81 1.15 -20.24 -29.24
N PRO A 82 0.96 -20.43 -30.57
CA PRO A 82 1.85 -19.87 -31.56
C PRO A 82 1.81 -18.34 -31.65
N TRP A 83 0.83 -17.72 -31.05
CA TRP A 83 0.59 -16.26 -31.10
C TRP A 83 0.92 -15.50 -29.83
N GLY A 84 1.50 -16.14 -28.82
CA GLY A 84 2.10 -15.46 -27.67
C GLY A 84 1.17 -14.62 -26.78
N GLY A 85 -0.13 -14.77 -26.91
CA GLY A 85 -1.11 -13.92 -26.20
C GLY A 85 -1.60 -14.49 -24.88
N GLN A 86 -0.78 -15.22 -24.14
CA GLN A 86 -1.26 -15.95 -22.97
C GLN A 86 -0.80 -15.32 -21.66
N TRP A 87 -1.74 -15.15 -20.74
CA TRP A 87 -1.56 -14.47 -19.48
C TRP A 87 -0.50 -15.09 -18.57
N HIS A 88 -0.22 -16.38 -18.77
CA HIS A 88 0.71 -17.17 -17.96
C HIS A 88 2.09 -17.39 -18.60
N GLN A 89 2.36 -16.85 -19.80
CA GLN A 89 3.70 -16.87 -20.39
C GLN A 89 4.71 -16.02 -19.62
N TRP A 90 4.23 -15.18 -18.72
CA TRP A 90 5.08 -14.41 -17.86
C TRP A 90 5.27 -15.20 -16.57
N ASP A 91 6.48 -15.71 -16.38
CA ASP A 91 6.85 -16.36 -15.13
C ASP A 91 6.50 -15.46 -13.94
N MET A 92 6.25 -16.09 -12.79
CA MET A 92 6.08 -15.34 -11.57
C MET A 92 7.34 -14.51 -11.33
N PRO A 93 7.24 -13.16 -11.21
CA PRO A 93 8.38 -12.35 -10.84
C PRO A 93 8.92 -12.76 -9.46
N PRO A 94 10.17 -12.42 -9.14
CA PRO A 94 10.71 -12.67 -7.81
C PRO A 94 9.78 -12.14 -6.71
N LEU A 95 9.61 -12.92 -5.65
CA LEU A 95 8.84 -12.55 -4.48
C LEU A 95 9.76 -12.41 -3.27
N SER A 96 9.44 -11.45 -2.40
CA SER A 96 10.14 -11.34 -1.11
C SER A 96 9.84 -12.53 -0.22
N GLN A 97 10.85 -13.01 0.49
CA GLN A 97 10.72 -14.00 1.57
C GLN A 97 10.59 -13.33 2.95
N TYR A 98 10.61 -12.00 2.99
CA TYR A 98 10.51 -11.27 4.25
C TYR A 98 9.05 -11.23 4.75
N SER A 99 8.84 -11.68 5.97
CA SER A 99 7.51 -11.73 6.60
C SER A 99 7.47 -11.05 7.99
N GLY A 100 8.43 -10.18 8.28
CA GLY A 100 8.67 -9.64 9.60
C GLY A 100 9.67 -10.51 10.40
N ALA A 101 10.49 -9.88 11.20
CA ALA A 101 11.44 -10.56 12.06
C ALA A 101 11.65 -9.81 13.37
N GLY A 102 11.72 -10.56 14.48
CA GLY A 102 11.96 -9.98 15.81
C GLY A 102 10.74 -9.25 16.40
N VAL A 103 11.01 -8.31 17.28
CA VAL A 103 9.99 -7.50 17.96
C VAL A 103 9.33 -6.51 17.00
N PRO A 104 8.05 -6.15 17.21
CA PRO A 104 7.38 -5.13 16.43
C PRO A 104 8.09 -3.79 16.55
N VAL A 105 8.36 -3.14 15.41
CA VAL A 105 8.94 -1.79 15.34
C VAL A 105 8.21 -1.01 14.27
N MET A 106 7.75 0.19 14.56
CA MET A 106 7.16 1.07 13.56
C MET A 106 8.25 1.79 12.76
N LYS A 107 8.05 1.84 11.46
CA LYS A 107 8.72 2.78 10.56
C LYS A 107 7.69 3.58 9.78
N ILE A 108 8.05 4.79 9.42
CA ILE A 108 7.24 5.66 8.59
C ILE A 108 7.86 5.81 7.19
N PHE A 109 7.00 5.91 6.20
CA PHE A 109 7.38 6.08 4.79
C PHE A 109 6.49 7.17 4.19
N PRO A 110 6.96 8.43 4.22
CA PRO A 110 6.21 9.55 3.63
C PRO A 110 6.15 9.43 2.11
N GLU A 111 5.09 9.98 1.53
CA GLU A 111 4.99 10.16 0.08
C GLU A 111 6.19 10.93 -0.47
N GLY A 112 6.64 10.55 -1.67
CA GLY A 112 7.80 11.16 -2.30
C GLY A 112 9.15 10.59 -1.86
N GLY A 113 9.18 9.75 -0.81
CA GLY A 113 10.41 9.08 -0.36
C GLY A 113 11.41 9.99 0.38
N ILE A 114 10.97 11.15 0.85
CA ILE A 114 11.75 12.04 1.71
C ILE A 114 11.48 11.62 3.15
N GLU A 115 12.53 11.37 3.93
CA GLU A 115 12.38 10.74 5.25
C GLU A 115 11.66 11.61 6.29
N ASP A 116 11.76 12.93 6.17
CA ASP A 116 11.35 13.89 7.19
C ASP A 116 10.32 14.91 6.73
N SER A 117 9.76 14.76 5.52
CA SER A 117 8.77 15.69 4.98
C SER A 117 7.82 15.04 3.98
N LEU A 118 6.67 15.68 3.79
CA LEU A 118 5.77 15.42 2.67
C LEU A 118 6.01 16.41 1.52
N PRO A 119 5.63 16.06 0.28
CA PRO A 119 5.52 17.04 -0.80
C PRO A 119 4.68 18.23 -0.37
N GLY A 120 5.05 19.44 -0.81
CA GLY A 120 4.36 20.67 -0.44
C GLY A 120 2.89 20.69 -0.88
N PHE A 121 2.02 21.14 -0.01
CA PHE A 121 0.60 21.33 -0.29
C PHE A 121 0.34 22.71 -0.90
N SER A 122 -0.69 22.83 -1.72
CA SER A 122 -1.11 24.10 -2.31
C SER A 122 -2.62 24.22 -2.35
N VAL A 123 -3.15 25.39 -1.98
CA VAL A 123 -4.59 25.66 -2.05
C VAL A 123 -5.17 25.48 -3.47
N TYR A 124 -4.33 25.60 -4.50
CA TYR A 124 -4.75 25.43 -5.88
C TYR A 124 -4.94 23.99 -6.32
N ASN A 125 -4.27 23.03 -5.66
CA ASN A 125 -4.29 21.62 -6.06
C ASN A 125 -5.24 20.77 -5.23
N ASN A 126 -5.62 21.20 -4.04
CA ASN A 126 -6.46 20.46 -3.09
C ASN A 126 -6.05 18.96 -2.94
N ASP A 127 -4.76 18.71 -3.03
CA ASP A 127 -4.18 17.36 -2.99
C ASP A 127 -4.13 16.82 -1.57
N ARG A 128 -4.15 15.49 -1.47
CA ARG A 128 -3.88 14.77 -0.23
C ARG A 128 -2.50 14.15 -0.33
N GLY A 129 -1.70 14.34 0.71
CA GLY A 129 -0.49 13.55 0.91
C GLY A 129 -0.80 12.27 1.67
N PHE A 130 0.15 11.34 1.72
CA PHE A 130 0.02 10.15 2.56
C PHE A 130 1.33 9.80 3.27
N ILE A 131 1.16 9.07 4.37
CA ILE A 131 2.24 8.48 5.16
C ILE A 131 1.90 7.02 5.36
N ASP A 132 2.77 6.12 4.94
CA ASP A 132 2.64 4.69 5.24
C ASP A 132 3.35 4.38 6.55
N LEU A 133 2.59 3.96 7.56
CA LEU A 133 3.10 3.41 8.80
C LEU A 133 3.26 1.90 8.61
N SER A 134 4.43 1.36 8.87
CA SER A 134 4.71 -0.05 8.64
C SER A 134 5.36 -0.70 9.86
N ASN A 135 4.90 -1.91 10.17
CA ASN A 135 5.57 -2.78 11.13
C ASN A 135 6.73 -3.51 10.43
N THR A 136 7.86 -3.61 11.10
CA THR A 136 9.03 -4.35 10.60
C THR A 136 9.24 -5.68 11.31
N GLY A 137 8.50 -5.96 12.37
CA GLY A 137 8.60 -7.19 13.16
C GLY A 137 7.32 -8.00 13.19
N ASN A 138 7.26 -8.95 14.10
CA ASN A 138 6.10 -9.79 14.36
C ASN A 138 5.28 -9.23 15.54
N GLY A 139 3.96 -9.24 15.42
CA GLY A 139 3.03 -8.77 16.45
C GLY A 139 2.41 -7.44 16.11
N SER A 140 1.94 -6.73 17.11
CA SER A 140 1.20 -5.48 16.96
C SER A 140 2.05 -4.28 17.32
N VAL A 141 1.85 -3.18 16.61
CA VAL A 141 2.36 -1.85 16.93
C VAL A 141 1.17 -0.97 17.24
N TYR A 142 1.16 -0.35 18.41
CA TYR A 142 0.23 0.70 18.80
C TYR A 142 0.86 2.05 18.47
N TRP A 143 0.09 2.95 17.88
CA TRP A 143 0.59 4.25 17.48
C TRP A 143 -0.42 5.36 17.78
N SER A 144 0.10 6.56 17.97
CA SER A 144 -0.67 7.79 18.05
C SER A 144 0.07 8.89 17.29
N SER A 145 -0.67 9.89 16.86
CA SER A 145 -0.14 11.07 16.18
C SER A 145 -0.83 12.32 16.65
N TRP A 146 -0.16 13.45 16.46
CA TRP A 146 -0.71 14.79 16.67
C TRP A 146 -0.04 15.77 15.72
N THR A 147 -0.65 16.92 15.54
CA THR A 147 -0.20 17.97 14.64
C THR A 147 0.17 19.23 15.41
N SER A 148 1.09 20.03 14.89
CA SER A 148 1.44 21.33 15.48
C SER A 148 0.28 22.33 15.45
N ASP A 149 -0.59 22.19 14.43
CA ASP A 149 -1.61 23.16 14.10
C ASP A 149 -2.91 22.45 13.69
N ASP A 150 -4.04 23.10 13.94
CA ASP A 150 -5.36 22.57 13.67
C ASP A 150 -5.79 22.64 12.19
N TRP A 151 -4.97 23.26 11.34
CA TRP A 151 -5.15 23.26 9.88
C TRP A 151 -4.57 21.99 9.20
N ILE A 152 -3.73 21.21 9.88
CA ILE A 152 -3.24 19.92 9.40
C ILE A 152 -4.24 18.83 9.83
N LYS A 153 -4.78 18.09 8.87
CA LYS A 153 -5.77 17.03 9.13
C LYS A 153 -5.21 15.66 8.78
N LEU A 154 -5.36 14.74 9.70
CA LEU A 154 -5.03 13.32 9.51
C LEU A 154 -6.31 12.51 9.36
N SER A 155 -6.28 11.47 8.51
CA SER A 155 -7.41 10.55 8.37
C SER A 155 -7.68 9.73 9.62
N GLU A 156 -6.66 9.46 10.40
CA GLU A 156 -6.68 8.78 11.69
C GLU A 156 -5.54 9.33 12.55
N GLU A 157 -5.74 9.39 13.86
CA GLU A 157 -4.77 9.93 14.81
C GLU A 157 -4.15 8.86 15.70
N SER A 158 -4.74 7.67 15.77
CA SER A 158 -4.21 6.55 16.55
C SER A 158 -4.74 5.22 16.05
N GLY A 159 -4.11 4.13 16.46
CA GLY A 159 -4.58 2.80 16.12
C GLY A 159 -3.57 1.68 16.34
N VAL A 160 -3.84 0.55 15.72
CA VAL A 160 -2.98 -0.64 15.77
C VAL A 160 -2.57 -1.04 14.36
N ILE A 161 -1.30 -1.37 14.19
CA ILE A 161 -0.72 -1.86 12.94
C ILE A 161 -0.23 -3.28 13.15
N TYR A 162 -0.67 -4.19 12.27
CA TYR A 162 -0.12 -5.55 12.17
C TYR A 162 0.93 -5.62 11.07
N ASP A 163 0.60 -5.11 9.88
CA ASP A 163 1.46 -5.06 8.70
C ASP A 163 1.81 -3.62 8.33
N GLU A 164 0.82 -2.90 7.80
CA GLU A 164 0.93 -1.50 7.40
C GLU A 164 -0.41 -0.77 7.49
N LYS A 165 -0.34 0.54 7.61
CA LYS A 165 -1.48 1.44 7.62
C LYS A 165 -1.13 2.72 6.86
N ARG A 166 -1.98 3.15 5.95
CA ARG A 166 -1.85 4.44 5.28
C ARG A 166 -2.66 5.50 6.00
N ILE A 167 -1.99 6.58 6.34
CA ILE A 167 -2.59 7.79 6.92
C ILE A 167 -2.59 8.86 5.84
N TRP A 168 -3.77 9.37 5.53
CA TRP A 168 -3.91 10.50 4.62
C TRP A 168 -3.77 11.81 5.37
N VAL A 169 -3.05 12.73 4.75
CA VAL A 169 -2.82 14.09 5.25
C VAL A 169 -3.50 15.06 4.30
N SER A 170 -4.25 15.99 4.84
CA SER A 170 -4.90 17.06 4.07
C SER A 170 -4.82 18.39 4.83
N ILE A 171 -5.01 19.48 4.13
CA ILE A 171 -4.98 20.82 4.68
C ILE A 171 -6.40 21.39 4.77
N ASP A 172 -6.77 21.88 5.94
CA ASP A 172 -7.97 22.66 6.19
C ASP A 172 -7.65 24.13 5.82
N TRP A 173 -7.93 24.47 4.54
CA TRP A 173 -7.56 25.77 3.99
C TRP A 173 -8.30 26.95 4.64
N ASP A 174 -9.45 26.71 5.27
CA ASP A 174 -10.20 27.74 5.98
C ASP A 174 -9.49 28.15 7.30
N LYS A 175 -8.61 27.29 7.81
CA LYS A 175 -7.84 27.51 9.03
C LYS A 175 -6.36 27.75 8.79
N ALA A 176 -5.87 27.35 7.61
CA ALA A 176 -4.47 27.55 7.28
C ALA A 176 -4.14 29.04 7.18
N PRO A 177 -3.03 29.49 7.81
CA PRO A 177 -2.59 30.87 7.65
C PRO A 177 -2.40 31.26 6.21
N GLU A 178 -2.57 32.56 5.88
CA GLU A 178 -2.18 33.08 4.58
C GLU A 178 -0.66 33.26 4.52
N GLY A 179 -0.03 32.83 3.40
CA GLY A 179 1.42 32.95 3.21
C GLY A 179 1.97 32.05 2.11
N SER A 180 3.17 32.36 1.66
CA SER A 180 3.88 31.57 0.64
C SER A 180 4.78 30.47 1.20
N GLY A 181 4.92 30.37 2.51
CA GLY A 181 5.78 29.41 3.19
C GLY A 181 5.25 29.12 4.57
N ILE A 182 4.09 28.43 4.62
CA ILE A 182 3.46 28.01 5.86
C ILE A 182 4.11 26.67 6.23
N GLU A 183 4.57 26.57 7.45
CA GLU A 183 5.20 25.36 7.98
C GLU A 183 4.38 24.80 9.13
N GLY A 184 4.35 23.48 9.22
CA GLY A 184 3.75 22.76 10.33
C GLY A 184 4.41 21.41 10.50
N LYS A 185 4.01 20.67 11.53
CA LYS A 185 4.61 19.38 11.87
C LYS A 185 3.55 18.35 12.22
N ILE A 186 3.88 17.10 11.90
CA ILE A 186 3.16 15.92 12.38
C ILE A 186 4.15 15.09 13.20
N TRP A 187 3.70 14.65 14.35
CA TRP A 187 4.45 13.72 15.17
C TRP A 187 3.73 12.39 15.26
N PHE A 188 4.52 11.32 15.27
CA PHE A 188 4.06 9.96 15.52
C PHE A 188 4.81 9.40 16.72
N ASN A 189 4.08 8.71 17.57
CA ASN A 189 4.62 7.90 18.64
C ASN A 189 4.12 6.47 18.52
N TRP A 190 4.88 5.50 19.00
CA TRP A 190 4.49 4.09 18.94
C TRP A 190 5.03 3.28 20.12
N SER A 191 4.35 2.17 20.41
CA SER A 191 4.80 1.15 21.35
C SER A 191 4.55 -0.26 20.81
N SER A 192 5.33 -1.23 21.28
CA SER A 192 5.10 -2.65 21.01
C SER A 192 4.26 -3.28 22.14
N ALA A 193 3.22 -4.02 21.80
CA ALA A 193 2.23 -4.56 22.73
C ALA A 193 2.77 -5.56 23.76
N ILE A 194 4.03 -5.97 23.68
CA ILE A 194 4.50 -7.14 24.46
C ILE A 194 4.64 -6.86 25.95
N ASN A 195 4.85 -5.61 26.37
CA ASN A 195 4.95 -5.25 27.79
C ASN A 195 4.60 -3.78 28.14
N ASP A 196 4.18 -2.98 27.17
CA ASP A 196 3.86 -1.58 27.42
C ASP A 196 2.34 -1.41 27.46
N GLU A 197 1.80 -0.93 28.56
CA GLU A 197 0.46 -0.38 28.57
C GLU A 197 0.41 0.78 27.56
N TRP A 198 -0.53 0.67 26.61
CA TRP A 198 -0.76 1.77 25.66
C TRP A 198 -1.12 3.03 26.46
N ARG A 199 -0.36 4.08 26.26
CA ARG A 199 -0.58 5.38 26.89
C ARG A 199 -0.62 6.46 25.84
N ASP A 200 -1.55 7.39 25.99
CA ASP A 200 -1.58 8.59 25.19
C ASP A 200 -0.25 9.34 25.32
N PHE A 201 0.14 10.05 24.26
CA PHE A 201 1.41 10.78 24.24
C PHE A 201 1.62 11.70 25.45
N ASP A 202 0.55 12.35 25.91
CA ASP A 202 0.59 13.23 27.09
C ASP A 202 0.90 12.51 28.40
N GLN A 203 0.73 11.19 28.42
CA GLN A 203 1.02 10.31 29.56
C GLN A 203 2.44 9.74 29.54
N LEU A 204 3.22 10.02 28.49
CA LEU A 204 4.60 9.57 28.37
C LEU A 204 5.55 10.50 29.11
N THR A 205 6.54 9.94 29.80
CA THR A 205 7.64 10.69 30.38
C THR A 205 8.57 11.24 29.27
N ASP A 206 9.33 12.29 29.60
CA ASP A 206 10.29 12.87 28.63
C ASP A 206 11.31 11.83 28.13
N THR A 207 11.74 10.91 29.00
CA THR A 207 12.64 9.81 28.63
C THR A 207 11.99 8.82 27.63
N GLU A 208 10.68 8.58 27.74
CA GLU A 208 9.94 7.73 26.81
C GLU A 208 9.71 8.45 25.48
N LYS A 209 9.51 9.76 25.50
CA LYS A 209 9.43 10.61 24.31
C LYS A 209 10.76 10.63 23.53
N ASP A 210 11.89 10.58 24.23
CA ASP A 210 13.23 10.58 23.66
C ASP A 210 13.76 9.20 23.25
N SER A 211 13.05 8.12 23.51
CA SER A 211 13.50 6.74 23.34
C SER A 211 13.62 6.24 21.89
N GLY A 212 13.60 7.10 20.88
CA GLY A 212 13.64 6.73 19.46
C GLY A 212 12.32 6.14 18.93
N LYS A 213 11.26 6.16 19.71
CA LYS A 213 9.91 5.74 19.35
C LYS A 213 9.07 6.90 18.80
N ARG A 214 9.71 8.01 18.46
CA ARG A 214 9.05 9.21 17.95
C ARG A 214 9.57 9.53 16.54
N PHE A 215 8.65 9.88 15.66
CA PHE A 215 8.96 10.43 14.34
C PHE A 215 8.38 11.84 14.22
N GLU A 216 9.08 12.72 13.55
CA GLU A 216 8.66 14.07 13.21
C GLU A 216 8.69 14.24 11.69
N LEU A 217 7.62 14.78 11.13
CA LEU A 217 7.51 15.11 9.72
C LEU A 217 7.19 16.58 9.54
N ASN A 218 7.88 17.23 8.63
CA ASN A 218 7.64 18.60 8.26
C ASN A 218 6.56 18.69 7.16
N ILE A 219 5.67 19.64 7.33
CA ILE A 219 4.61 19.96 6.39
C ILE A 219 4.87 21.37 5.89
N SER A 220 4.85 21.55 4.59
CA SER A 220 4.87 22.87 3.95
C SER A 220 3.60 23.12 3.16
N ALA A 221 3.06 24.33 3.24
CA ALA A 221 1.85 24.69 2.52
C ALA A 221 1.95 26.10 1.90
N PHE A 222 1.26 26.26 0.79
CA PHE A 222 1.17 27.51 0.04
C PHE A 222 -0.29 27.95 -0.01
N ASN A 223 -0.58 29.05 0.70
CA ASN A 223 -1.90 29.69 0.77
C ASN A 223 -1.73 31.21 0.56
N PRO A 224 -1.56 31.69 -0.69
CA PRO A 224 -1.28 33.09 -0.94
C PRO A 224 -2.44 33.98 -0.52
N VAL A 225 -2.12 35.21 -0.12
CA VAL A 225 -3.10 36.28 0.13
C VAL A 225 -3.87 36.54 -1.16
N SER A 226 -5.19 36.48 -1.13
CA SER A 226 -6.09 36.76 -2.24
C SER A 226 -6.23 38.24 -2.53
#